data_9f491c77ecebf1e27ce850a9ec3a3b2d
#
_entry.id   9f491c77ecebf1e27ce850a9ec3a3b2d
#
_cell.length_a   1.000
_cell.length_b   1.000
_cell.length_c   1.000
_cell.angle_alpha   90.00
_cell.angle_beta   90.00
_cell.angle_gamma   90.00
#
_symmetry.space_group_name_H-M   'P 1'
#
loop_
_entity.id
_entity.type
_entity.pdbx_description
1 polymer ?
#
loop_
_entity_poly.entity_id
_entity_poly.type
_entity_poly.pdbx_seq_one_letter_code
_entity_poly.pdbx_strand_id
1 'polypeptide(L)'
;MSEASMPSRRTMLRTAAGAGLLTGCGRSPRTVPEGDQPVTNLTLPPLTRERRDQLTPDQFLAFAKEGNQRFREGAMITRDYRGEQRATANGQYPGGVVLGCIDSRAPAEILFNFGIGDLFNARVAVNVVNPDILGSMEFATALSGAMLVVVMGHTGCGAVKGAIAGAKLGNLTGLLARLEPAVAATTFDGEKSADNMAYVDAVARKNAELTVGNVREQSKVMADLEQAGRLRIVGAMYDVSSGAVEFLT
;
A
#
# COMPACT_ATOMS: atom_id res chain seq x y z
N MET A 1 -0.93 -25.23 41.57
CA MET A 1 -1.03 -24.06 40.69
C MET A 1 0.34 -23.39 40.72
N SER A 2 1.18 -23.62 39.75
CA SER A 2 2.56 -23.14 39.69
C SER A 2 2.66 -22.16 38.56
N GLU A 3 2.91 -20.88 38.88
CA GLU A 3 3.17 -19.81 37.90
C GLU A 3 4.57 -20.01 37.30
N ALA A 4 4.62 -20.22 36.01
CA ALA A 4 5.88 -20.25 35.27
C ALA A 4 6.28 -18.80 34.91
N SER A 5 7.33 -18.32 35.61
CA SER A 5 7.99 -17.03 35.38
C SER A 5 8.73 -17.04 34.04
N MET A 6 8.45 -16.06 33.18
CA MET A 6 9.25 -15.82 31.95
C MET A 6 10.60 -15.18 32.28
N PRO A 7 11.71 -15.62 31.67
CA PRO A 7 13.03 -15.02 31.89
C PRO A 7 13.15 -13.66 31.19
N SER A 8 13.77 -12.70 31.89
CA SER A 8 13.99 -11.34 31.40
C SER A 8 15.09 -11.27 30.32
N ARG A 9 14.97 -10.31 29.39
CA ARG A 9 15.87 -10.09 28.24
C ARG A 9 17.35 -9.75 28.57
N ARG A 10 17.77 -9.79 29.84
CA ARG A 10 19.12 -9.40 30.26
C ARG A 10 20.11 -10.55 30.45
N THR A 11 19.70 -11.81 30.29
CA THR A 11 20.55 -12.98 30.64
C THR A 11 21.24 -13.65 29.44
N MET A 12 21.15 -13.09 28.22
CA MET A 12 21.74 -13.72 27.02
C MET A 12 23.09 -13.09 26.53
N LEU A 13 23.80 -12.38 27.36
CA LEU A 13 25.08 -11.78 26.95
C LEU A 13 26.17 -12.05 28.01
N ARG A 14 26.58 -13.30 28.17
CA ARG A 14 27.91 -13.68 28.75
C ARG A 14 28.11 -15.18 28.59
N THR A 15 28.91 -15.57 27.60
CA THR A 15 29.96 -16.59 27.62
C THR A 15 30.27 -17.05 26.20
N ALA A 16 31.41 -16.64 25.69
CA ALA A 16 32.34 -17.46 24.90
C ALA A 16 33.55 -16.60 24.49
N ALA A 17 34.56 -16.56 25.39
CA ALA A 17 35.92 -16.27 24.99
C ALA A 17 36.53 -17.60 24.55
N GLY A 18 36.77 -17.75 23.26
CA GLY A 18 37.48 -18.88 22.67
C GLY A 18 38.40 -18.33 21.58
N ALA A 19 39.69 -18.23 21.88
CA ALA A 19 40.74 -17.90 20.92
C ALA A 19 40.87 -19.02 19.88
N GLY A 20 40.62 -18.70 18.62
CA GLY A 20 40.91 -19.54 17.48
C GLY A 20 41.51 -18.70 16.36
N LEU A 21 42.81 -18.82 16.17
CA LEU A 21 43.50 -18.34 14.98
C LEU A 21 42.88 -19.01 13.74
N LEU A 22 42.28 -18.24 12.84
CA LEU A 22 41.99 -18.68 11.49
C LEU A 22 42.58 -17.70 10.51
N THR A 23 43.51 -18.21 9.76
CA THR A 23 44.15 -17.69 8.56
C THR A 23 43.18 -17.05 7.57
N GLY A 24 43.57 -15.89 7.06
CA GLY A 24 42.81 -15.08 6.14
C GLY A 24 42.41 -15.79 4.84
N CYS A 25 41.14 -15.66 4.52
CA CYS A 25 40.65 -15.62 3.14
C CYS A 25 40.10 -14.22 2.90
N GLY A 26 40.90 -13.41 2.20
CA GLY A 26 40.48 -12.08 1.77
C GLY A 26 39.28 -12.19 0.83
N ARG A 27 38.10 -11.87 1.34
CA ARG A 27 36.97 -11.48 0.48
C ARG A 27 37.16 -10.03 0.08
N SER A 28 37.62 -9.81 -1.15
CA SER A 28 37.55 -8.50 -1.77
C SER A 28 36.09 -7.97 -1.64
N PRO A 29 35.91 -6.70 -1.28
CA PRO A 29 34.58 -6.08 -1.36
C PRO A 29 34.10 -6.21 -2.82
N ARG A 30 32.90 -6.79 -3.01
CA ARG A 30 32.23 -6.72 -4.30
C ARG A 30 32.00 -5.25 -4.59
N THR A 31 32.77 -4.69 -5.49
CA THR A 31 32.45 -3.45 -6.16
C THR A 31 31.18 -3.72 -6.95
N VAL A 32 30.06 -3.14 -6.51
CA VAL A 32 28.86 -2.98 -7.33
C VAL A 32 29.32 -2.16 -8.56
N PRO A 33 29.09 -2.62 -9.80
CA PRO A 33 29.39 -1.78 -10.95
C PRO A 33 28.58 -0.48 -10.77
N GLU A 34 29.25 0.66 -10.73
CA GLU A 34 28.65 1.96 -10.97
C GLU A 34 28.16 1.95 -12.43
N GLY A 35 26.98 1.41 -12.65
CA GLY A 35 26.24 1.63 -13.89
C GLY A 35 25.87 3.10 -13.91
N ASP A 36 26.28 3.77 -14.96
CA ASP A 36 25.91 5.14 -15.31
C ASP A 36 24.37 5.20 -15.42
N GLN A 37 23.70 5.38 -14.28
CA GLN A 37 22.27 5.65 -14.25
C GLN A 37 22.13 7.13 -14.62
N PRO A 38 21.31 7.46 -15.61
CA PRO A 38 20.98 8.85 -15.86
C PRO A 38 20.29 9.39 -14.61
N VAL A 39 21.03 10.11 -13.79
CA VAL A 39 20.48 10.84 -12.64
C VAL A 39 19.66 11.98 -13.24
N THR A 40 18.41 11.70 -13.56
CA THR A 40 17.44 12.75 -13.80
C THR A 40 17.18 13.42 -12.46
N ASN A 41 17.91 14.50 -12.19
CA ASN A 41 17.70 15.40 -11.04
C ASN A 41 16.34 16.14 -11.20
N LEU A 42 15.25 15.41 -11.39
CA LEU A 42 13.91 15.96 -11.34
C LEU A 42 13.48 15.94 -9.87
N THR A 43 13.73 17.02 -9.16
CA THR A 43 13.05 17.30 -7.89
C THR A 43 11.68 17.87 -8.22
N LEU A 44 10.62 17.10 -8.03
CA LEU A 44 9.26 17.65 -8.10
C LEU A 44 8.89 18.20 -6.71
N PRO A 45 8.53 19.48 -6.60
CA PRO A 45 8.00 20.00 -5.35
C PRO A 45 6.64 19.36 -5.04
N PRO A 46 6.23 19.32 -3.75
CA PRO A 46 4.89 18.88 -3.37
C PRO A 46 3.81 19.64 -4.14
N LEU A 47 2.64 19.02 -4.26
CA LEU A 47 1.49 19.67 -4.88
C LEU A 47 1.10 20.93 -4.09
N THR A 48 0.93 22.03 -4.80
CA THR A 48 0.25 23.22 -4.28
C THR A 48 -1.24 23.15 -4.61
N ARG A 49 -2.06 23.98 -3.97
CA ARG A 49 -3.50 24.07 -4.27
C ARG A 49 -3.72 24.37 -5.75
N GLU A 50 -3.00 25.37 -6.28
CA GLU A 50 -3.14 25.83 -7.67
C GLU A 50 -2.79 24.72 -8.66
N ARG A 51 -1.71 23.98 -8.42
CA ARG A 51 -1.32 22.86 -9.29
C ARG A 51 -2.30 21.71 -9.21
N ARG A 52 -2.73 21.33 -8.01
CA ARG A 52 -3.74 20.28 -7.83
C ARG A 52 -5.05 20.64 -8.53
N ASP A 53 -5.55 21.87 -8.34
CA ASP A 53 -6.85 22.30 -8.86
C ASP A 53 -6.87 22.45 -10.40
N GLN A 54 -5.70 22.40 -11.05
CA GLN A 54 -5.55 22.36 -12.52
C GLN A 54 -5.58 20.93 -13.07
N LEU A 55 -5.49 19.90 -12.22
CA LEU A 55 -5.47 18.52 -12.64
C LEU A 55 -6.88 17.93 -12.73
N THR A 56 -7.04 17.00 -13.65
CA THR A 56 -8.22 16.12 -13.70
C THR A 56 -7.92 14.80 -12.96
N PRO A 57 -8.95 14.06 -12.51
CA PRO A 57 -8.78 12.74 -11.93
C PRO A 57 -7.97 11.78 -12.81
N ASP A 58 -8.17 11.83 -14.13
CA ASP A 58 -7.45 10.99 -15.09
C ASP A 58 -5.97 11.36 -15.21
N GLN A 59 -5.64 12.65 -15.16
CA GLN A 59 -4.25 13.10 -15.15
C GLN A 59 -3.53 12.65 -13.86
N PHE A 60 -4.21 12.72 -12.72
CA PHE A 60 -3.60 12.26 -11.46
C PHE A 60 -3.43 10.73 -11.45
N LEU A 61 -4.37 9.98 -12.02
CA LEU A 61 -4.21 8.53 -12.24
C LEU A 61 -3.03 8.23 -13.18
N ALA A 62 -2.83 9.02 -14.23
CA ALA A 62 -1.69 8.88 -15.12
C ALA A 62 -0.36 9.08 -14.34
N PHE A 63 -0.26 10.09 -13.47
CA PHE A 63 0.92 10.29 -12.62
C PHE A 63 1.19 9.11 -11.69
N ALA A 64 0.15 8.48 -11.12
CA ALA A 64 0.30 7.28 -10.32
C ALA A 64 0.86 6.10 -11.15
N LYS A 65 0.36 5.92 -12.38
CA LYS A 65 0.86 4.89 -13.30
C LYS A 65 2.32 5.11 -13.70
N GLU A 66 2.67 6.32 -14.09
CA GLU A 66 4.06 6.71 -14.41
C GLU A 66 4.98 6.57 -13.20
N GLY A 67 4.51 6.93 -12.01
CA GLY A 67 5.24 6.76 -10.76
C GLY A 67 5.54 5.30 -10.46
N ASN A 68 4.56 4.41 -10.66
CA ASN A 68 4.80 2.97 -10.53
C ASN A 68 5.76 2.42 -11.59
N GLN A 69 5.70 2.93 -12.81
CA GLN A 69 6.67 2.57 -13.83
C GLN A 69 8.10 2.96 -13.40
N ARG A 70 8.30 4.20 -12.92
CA ARG A 70 9.61 4.64 -12.39
C ARG A 70 10.10 3.77 -11.24
N PHE A 71 9.19 3.40 -10.31
CA PHE A 71 9.53 2.49 -9.21
C PHE A 71 10.05 1.15 -9.73
N ARG A 72 9.37 0.54 -10.69
CA ARG A 72 9.75 -0.76 -11.28
C ARG A 72 11.08 -0.72 -12.06
N GLU A 73 11.35 0.40 -12.70
CA GLU A 73 12.56 0.60 -13.52
C GLU A 73 13.76 1.07 -12.67
N GLY A 74 13.59 1.27 -11.36
CA GLY A 74 14.63 1.83 -10.50
C GLY A 74 14.97 3.30 -10.81
N ALA A 75 14.12 3.98 -11.57
CA ALA A 75 14.29 5.35 -12.04
C ALA A 75 13.46 6.36 -11.19
N MET A 76 13.38 6.12 -9.88
CA MET A 76 12.62 6.97 -8.98
C MET A 76 13.19 8.39 -8.93
N ILE A 77 12.29 9.37 -8.83
CA ILE A 77 12.66 10.78 -8.63
C ILE A 77 13.37 10.91 -7.28
N THR A 78 14.53 11.54 -7.28
CA THR A 78 15.23 11.89 -6.03
C THR A 78 14.43 12.94 -5.27
N ARG A 79 14.14 12.70 -3.99
CA ARG A 79 13.29 13.57 -3.17
C ARG A 79 14.04 14.19 -2.01
N ASP A 80 13.83 15.49 -1.80
CA ASP A 80 14.20 16.18 -0.57
C ASP A 80 13.04 16.11 0.43
N TYR A 81 12.89 14.98 1.11
CA TYR A 81 11.84 14.78 2.11
C TYR A 81 11.84 15.85 3.22
N ARG A 82 12.99 16.42 3.57
CA ARG A 82 13.06 17.50 4.55
C ARG A 82 12.54 18.82 3.98
N GLY A 83 12.79 19.08 2.71
CA GLY A 83 12.23 20.22 1.98
C GLY A 83 10.71 20.07 1.80
N GLU A 84 10.25 18.89 1.39
CA GLU A 84 8.82 18.59 1.25
C GLU A 84 8.08 18.72 2.59
N GLN A 85 8.64 18.20 3.69
CA GLN A 85 8.09 18.36 5.04
C GLN A 85 7.95 19.82 5.44
N ARG A 86 8.96 20.66 5.16
CA ARG A 86 8.87 22.10 5.45
C ARG A 86 7.84 22.79 4.57
N ALA A 87 7.78 22.44 3.29
CA ALA A 87 6.85 23.05 2.33
C ALA A 87 5.38 22.73 2.65
N THR A 88 5.10 21.55 3.23
CA THR A 88 3.74 21.12 3.57
C THR A 88 3.34 21.40 5.02
N ALA A 89 4.22 21.98 5.84
CA ALA A 89 3.98 22.20 7.28
C ALA A 89 2.73 23.06 7.58
N ASN A 90 2.41 24.02 6.72
CA ASN A 90 1.28 24.94 6.90
C ASN A 90 0.04 24.59 6.05
N GLY A 91 0.09 23.52 5.30
CA GLY A 91 -1.03 23.05 4.48
C GLY A 91 -0.61 21.94 3.51
N GLN A 92 -1.54 21.06 3.20
CA GLN A 92 -1.33 19.95 2.28
C GLN A 92 -2.43 19.94 1.21
N TYR A 93 -2.08 19.54 0.00
CA TYR A 93 -2.97 19.53 -1.15
C TYR A 93 -2.84 18.20 -1.92
N PRO A 94 -3.10 17.06 -1.26
CA PRO A 94 -2.96 15.75 -1.89
C PRO A 94 -3.91 15.58 -3.06
N GLY A 95 -3.42 14.94 -4.13
CA GLY A 95 -4.24 14.65 -5.31
C GLY A 95 -5.05 13.37 -5.18
N GLY A 96 -4.71 12.47 -4.24
CA GLY A 96 -5.41 11.20 -4.09
C GLY A 96 -5.38 10.63 -2.69
N VAL A 97 -6.18 9.57 -2.48
CA VAL A 97 -6.15 8.70 -1.30
C VAL A 97 -6.05 7.23 -1.75
N VAL A 98 -5.16 6.49 -1.11
CA VAL A 98 -5.00 5.04 -1.34
C VAL A 98 -5.55 4.29 -0.13
N LEU A 99 -6.58 3.47 -0.36
CA LEU A 99 -7.02 2.46 0.60
C LEU A 99 -6.26 1.17 0.34
N GLY A 100 -5.29 0.87 1.19
CA GLY A 100 -4.42 -0.30 1.05
C GLY A 100 -4.37 -1.20 2.29
N CYS A 101 -3.68 -2.32 2.14
CA CYS A 101 -3.36 -3.19 3.27
C CYS A 101 -2.30 -2.56 4.18
N ILE A 102 -2.31 -2.91 5.48
CA ILE A 102 -1.23 -2.60 6.42
C ILE A 102 0.08 -3.36 6.12
N ASP A 103 0.10 -4.22 5.10
CA ASP A 103 1.30 -4.99 4.71
C ASP A 103 2.50 -4.05 4.53
N SER A 104 3.58 -4.35 5.24
CA SER A 104 4.77 -3.48 5.29
C SER A 104 5.48 -3.34 3.93
N ARG A 105 5.18 -4.22 2.96
CA ARG A 105 5.74 -4.21 1.61
C ARG A 105 4.97 -3.32 0.63
N ALA A 106 3.82 -2.73 1.05
CA ALA A 106 2.91 -1.96 0.20
C ALA A 106 2.79 -0.48 0.61
N PRO A 107 3.89 0.30 0.72
CA PRO A 107 3.84 1.73 0.99
C PRO A 107 3.48 2.49 -0.30
N ALA A 108 2.26 3.04 -0.38
CA ALA A 108 1.73 3.62 -1.61
C ALA A 108 2.59 4.77 -2.16
N GLU A 109 3.13 5.63 -1.30
CA GLU A 109 3.98 6.76 -1.72
C GLU A 109 5.23 6.27 -2.46
N ILE A 110 5.83 5.18 -2.00
CA ILE A 110 7.01 4.60 -2.65
C ILE A 110 6.61 3.93 -3.96
N LEU A 111 5.54 3.13 -3.96
CA LEU A 111 5.08 2.40 -5.13
C LEU A 111 4.66 3.32 -6.28
N PHE A 112 4.09 4.49 -5.96
CA PHE A 112 3.69 5.50 -6.95
C PHE A 112 4.69 6.63 -7.09
N ASN A 113 5.85 6.55 -6.43
CA ASN A 113 6.90 7.58 -6.45
C ASN A 113 6.37 9.00 -6.14
N PHE A 114 5.43 9.10 -5.20
CA PHE A 114 4.91 10.36 -4.67
C PHE A 114 5.72 10.84 -3.46
N GLY A 115 5.62 12.12 -3.15
CA GLY A 115 6.30 12.76 -2.02
C GLY A 115 5.40 13.00 -0.81
N ILE A 116 5.99 13.64 0.22
CA ILE A 116 5.26 14.05 1.41
C ILE A 116 4.22 15.12 1.01
N GLY A 117 2.95 14.83 1.32
CA GLY A 117 1.83 15.74 1.04
C GLY A 117 1.12 15.49 -0.29
N ASP A 118 1.58 14.55 -1.13
CA ASP A 118 0.96 14.24 -2.43
C ASP A 118 -0.20 13.24 -2.34
N LEU A 119 -0.19 12.35 -1.31
CA LEU A 119 -1.22 11.32 -1.10
C LEU A 119 -1.70 11.26 0.35
N PHE A 120 -2.98 10.94 0.53
CA PHE A 120 -3.48 10.34 1.77
C PHE A 120 -3.36 8.82 1.73
N ASN A 121 -3.14 8.21 2.89
CA ASN A 121 -3.13 6.76 3.07
C ASN A 121 -4.16 6.33 4.09
N ALA A 122 -5.14 5.54 3.65
CA ALA A 122 -6.05 4.80 4.50
C ALA A 122 -5.60 3.33 4.50
N ARG A 123 -5.19 2.79 5.66
CA ARG A 123 -4.63 1.43 5.73
C ARG A 123 -5.28 0.62 6.84
N VAL A 124 -5.72 -0.57 6.48
CA VAL A 124 -6.24 -1.59 7.39
C VAL A 124 -5.78 -2.94 6.89
N ALA A 125 -5.72 -3.97 7.73
CA ALA A 125 -5.42 -5.31 7.20
C ALA A 125 -6.48 -5.66 6.14
N VAL A 126 -6.02 -6.00 4.94
CA VAL A 126 -6.82 -5.96 3.71
C VAL A 126 -7.27 -4.53 3.37
N ASN A 127 -7.81 -4.31 2.22
CA ASN A 127 -8.31 -3.01 1.75
C ASN A 127 -9.84 -2.93 1.87
N VAL A 128 -10.39 -3.29 3.04
CA VAL A 128 -11.84 -3.24 3.31
C VAL A 128 -12.27 -1.88 3.85
N VAL A 129 -13.53 -1.51 3.64
CA VAL A 129 -14.11 -0.29 4.21
C VAL A 129 -14.87 -0.56 5.50
N ASN A 130 -14.90 0.44 6.35
CA ASN A 130 -15.74 0.58 7.52
C ASN A 130 -16.09 2.07 7.69
N PRO A 131 -16.97 2.47 8.63
CA PRO A 131 -17.34 3.87 8.80
C PRO A 131 -16.16 4.83 9.00
N ASP A 132 -15.11 4.43 9.74
CA ASP A 132 -13.95 5.29 10.01
C ASP A 132 -13.08 5.47 8.75
N ILE A 133 -12.89 4.40 7.98
CA ILE A 133 -12.18 4.44 6.70
C ILE A 133 -12.95 5.29 5.68
N LEU A 134 -14.28 5.08 5.56
CA LEU A 134 -15.12 5.88 4.67
C LEU A 134 -15.09 7.36 5.06
N GLY A 135 -15.28 7.70 6.33
CA GLY A 135 -15.19 9.08 6.81
C GLY A 135 -13.84 9.73 6.56
N SER A 136 -12.75 8.97 6.70
CA SER A 136 -11.41 9.45 6.37
C SER A 136 -11.23 9.72 4.87
N MET A 137 -11.80 8.86 4.02
CA MET A 137 -11.77 9.05 2.56
C MET A 137 -12.68 10.19 2.12
N GLU A 138 -13.82 10.41 2.76
CA GLU A 138 -14.69 11.57 2.55
C GLU A 138 -13.99 12.87 2.94
N PHE A 139 -13.29 12.89 4.07
CA PHE A 139 -12.43 14.03 4.44
C PHE A 139 -11.39 14.30 3.35
N ALA A 140 -10.70 13.26 2.87
CA ALA A 140 -9.68 13.40 1.83
C ALA A 140 -10.26 13.97 0.52
N THR A 141 -11.43 13.49 0.09
CA THR A 141 -12.01 13.83 -1.21
C THR A 141 -12.86 15.11 -1.16
N ALA A 142 -13.85 15.18 -0.26
CA ALA A 142 -14.79 16.28 -0.22
C ALA A 142 -14.23 17.55 0.43
N LEU A 143 -13.42 17.42 1.49
CA LEU A 143 -12.89 18.58 2.23
C LEU A 143 -11.49 18.98 1.78
N SER A 144 -10.61 18.00 1.53
CA SER A 144 -9.22 18.28 1.13
C SER A 144 -9.02 18.32 -0.38
N GLY A 145 -10.00 17.86 -1.17
CA GLY A 145 -10.01 18.00 -2.63
C GLY A 145 -9.17 16.95 -3.37
N ALA A 146 -8.88 15.80 -2.75
CA ALA A 146 -8.30 14.66 -3.44
C ALA A 146 -9.27 14.16 -4.52
N MET A 147 -8.75 13.94 -5.73
CA MET A 147 -9.56 13.64 -6.92
C MET A 147 -9.45 12.18 -7.37
N LEU A 148 -8.62 11.37 -6.69
CA LEU A 148 -8.43 9.95 -7.00
C LEU A 148 -8.55 9.12 -5.72
N VAL A 149 -9.36 8.06 -5.77
CA VAL A 149 -9.39 6.98 -4.79
C VAL A 149 -8.84 5.73 -5.45
N VAL A 150 -7.82 5.13 -4.86
CA VAL A 150 -7.28 3.83 -5.29
C VAL A 150 -7.54 2.80 -4.19
N VAL A 151 -8.34 1.79 -4.48
CA VAL A 151 -8.51 0.62 -3.60
C VAL A 151 -7.51 -0.44 -4.03
N MET A 152 -6.41 -0.55 -3.29
CA MET A 152 -5.28 -1.36 -3.68
C MET A 152 -5.18 -2.66 -2.87
N GLY A 153 -5.45 -3.80 -3.54
CA GLY A 153 -5.10 -5.14 -3.07
C GLY A 153 -3.63 -5.46 -3.40
N HIS A 154 -3.14 -6.58 -2.89
CA HIS A 154 -1.79 -7.04 -3.22
C HIS A 154 -1.70 -8.57 -3.22
N THR A 155 -0.72 -9.11 -3.96
CA THR A 155 -0.44 -10.54 -3.99
C THR A 155 0.10 -11.03 -2.66
N GLY A 156 -0.16 -12.29 -2.33
CA GLY A 156 0.33 -12.92 -1.11
C GLY A 156 -0.18 -12.30 0.20
N CYS A 157 -1.41 -11.77 0.21
CA CYS A 157 -1.97 -11.12 1.38
C CYS A 157 -2.25 -12.11 2.52
N GLY A 158 -1.56 -11.92 3.65
CA GLY A 158 -1.71 -12.79 4.82
C GLY A 158 -3.11 -12.79 5.42
N ALA A 159 -3.82 -11.65 5.38
CA ALA A 159 -5.19 -11.58 5.89
C ALA A 159 -6.19 -12.30 4.97
N VAL A 160 -5.98 -12.29 3.65
CA VAL A 160 -6.78 -13.10 2.70
C VAL A 160 -6.54 -14.59 2.95
N LYS A 161 -5.28 -15.00 3.12
CA LYS A 161 -4.96 -16.39 3.53
C LYS A 161 -5.68 -16.77 4.83
N GLY A 162 -5.64 -15.89 5.82
CA GLY A 162 -6.33 -16.10 7.10
C GLY A 162 -7.85 -16.25 6.95
N ALA A 163 -8.48 -15.47 6.07
CA ALA A 163 -9.91 -15.56 5.80
C ALA A 163 -10.28 -16.88 5.13
N ILE A 164 -9.52 -17.29 4.12
CA ILE A 164 -9.72 -18.58 3.42
C ILE A 164 -9.54 -19.75 4.40
N ALA A 165 -8.55 -19.68 5.29
CA ALA A 165 -8.28 -20.71 6.30
C ALA A 165 -9.26 -20.68 7.49
N GLY A 166 -10.18 -19.72 7.57
CA GLY A 166 -11.10 -19.57 8.70
C GLY A 166 -10.42 -19.24 10.03
N ALA A 167 -9.32 -18.48 9.99
CA ALA A 167 -8.54 -18.12 11.18
C ALA A 167 -9.36 -17.28 12.16
N LYS A 168 -9.18 -17.54 13.47
CA LYS A 168 -9.89 -16.86 14.57
C LYS A 168 -8.89 -16.34 15.58
N LEU A 169 -8.90 -15.01 15.82
CA LEU A 169 -8.05 -14.37 16.82
C LEU A 169 -8.64 -13.00 17.17
N GLY A 170 -9.22 -12.89 18.37
CA GLY A 170 -9.71 -11.62 18.90
C GLY A 170 -10.46 -10.76 17.84
N ASN A 171 -10.09 -9.50 17.72
CA ASN A 171 -10.69 -8.57 16.76
C ASN A 171 -10.38 -8.92 15.29
N LEU A 172 -9.33 -9.70 15.02
CA LEU A 172 -9.01 -10.16 13.68
C LEU A 172 -10.14 -11.03 13.10
N THR A 173 -10.84 -11.82 13.92
CA THR A 173 -11.97 -12.64 13.48
C THR A 173 -13.04 -11.81 12.76
N GLY A 174 -13.46 -10.69 13.36
CA GLY A 174 -14.46 -9.79 12.77
C GLY A 174 -13.95 -9.07 11.51
N LEU A 175 -12.66 -8.79 11.45
CA LEU A 175 -12.04 -8.20 10.25
C LEU A 175 -12.02 -9.20 9.10
N LEU A 176 -11.61 -10.46 9.34
CA LEU A 176 -11.55 -11.51 8.32
C LEU A 176 -12.94 -11.87 7.78
N ALA A 177 -13.99 -11.80 8.60
CA ALA A 177 -15.36 -12.03 8.17
C ALA A 177 -15.81 -11.06 7.06
N ARG A 178 -15.21 -9.85 6.97
CA ARG A 178 -15.49 -8.90 5.89
C ARG A 178 -15.00 -9.38 4.51
N LEU A 179 -14.14 -10.41 4.46
CA LEU A 179 -13.65 -11.02 3.23
C LEU A 179 -14.55 -12.17 2.73
N GLU A 180 -15.50 -12.65 3.54
CA GLU A 180 -16.41 -13.74 3.14
C GLU A 180 -17.10 -13.48 1.81
N PRO A 181 -17.61 -12.26 1.50
CA PRO A 181 -18.19 -11.96 0.19
C PRO A 181 -17.21 -12.14 -0.96
N ALA A 182 -15.94 -11.74 -0.77
CA ALA A 182 -14.91 -11.90 -1.79
C ALA A 182 -14.55 -13.38 -2.01
N VAL A 183 -14.39 -14.15 -0.92
CA VAL A 183 -14.15 -15.59 -0.98
C VAL A 183 -15.28 -16.29 -1.71
N ALA A 184 -16.55 -15.98 -1.35
CA ALA A 184 -17.74 -16.58 -1.96
C ALA A 184 -17.90 -16.22 -3.45
N ALA A 185 -17.60 -14.97 -3.82
CA ALA A 185 -17.76 -14.47 -5.19
C ALA A 185 -16.59 -14.82 -6.12
N THR A 186 -15.48 -15.36 -5.59
CA THR A 186 -14.32 -15.70 -6.41
C THR A 186 -14.56 -17.00 -7.18
N THR A 187 -14.69 -16.88 -8.51
CA THR A 187 -14.65 -18.03 -9.40
C THR A 187 -13.19 -18.39 -9.65
N PHE A 188 -12.84 -19.65 -9.43
CA PHE A 188 -11.48 -20.14 -9.61
C PHE A 188 -11.49 -21.59 -10.05
N ASP A 189 -10.71 -21.90 -11.07
CA ASP A 189 -10.52 -23.25 -11.57
C ASP A 189 -9.28 -23.86 -10.90
N GLY A 190 -9.51 -24.78 -9.99
CA GLY A 190 -8.48 -25.41 -9.17
C GLY A 190 -8.79 -25.43 -7.68
N GLU A 191 -7.79 -25.78 -6.89
CA GLU A 191 -7.93 -25.91 -5.44
C GLU A 191 -8.15 -24.54 -4.77
N LYS A 192 -9.25 -24.41 -4.02
CA LYS A 192 -9.63 -23.20 -3.27
C LYS A 192 -9.13 -23.30 -1.84
N SER A 193 -7.80 -23.23 -1.66
CA SER A 193 -7.16 -23.31 -0.33
C SER A 193 -6.26 -22.10 -0.03
N ALA A 194 -5.94 -21.88 1.24
CA ALA A 194 -5.02 -20.84 1.68
C ALA A 194 -3.57 -21.08 1.24
N ASP A 195 -3.22 -22.31 0.85
CA ASP A 195 -1.89 -22.69 0.36
C ASP A 195 -1.76 -22.48 -1.15
N ASN A 196 -2.87 -22.37 -1.87
CA ASN A 196 -2.88 -22.03 -3.28
C ASN A 196 -2.78 -20.51 -3.49
N MET A 197 -1.57 -20.02 -3.75
CA MET A 197 -1.31 -18.58 -3.89
C MET A 197 -2.11 -17.93 -5.02
N ALA A 198 -2.33 -18.65 -6.14
CA ALA A 198 -3.12 -18.13 -7.24
C ALA A 198 -4.60 -17.91 -6.82
N TYR A 199 -5.16 -18.80 -6.00
CA TYR A 199 -6.48 -18.59 -5.43
C TYR A 199 -6.52 -17.43 -4.42
N VAL A 200 -5.52 -17.34 -3.55
CA VAL A 200 -5.37 -16.21 -2.60
C VAL A 200 -5.34 -14.88 -3.34
N ASP A 201 -4.59 -14.79 -4.44
CA ASP A 201 -4.46 -13.57 -5.23
C ASP A 201 -5.76 -13.25 -6.01
N ALA A 202 -6.47 -14.29 -6.49
CA ALA A 202 -7.79 -14.12 -7.10
C ALA A 202 -8.81 -13.55 -6.09
N VAL A 203 -8.81 -14.04 -4.84
CA VAL A 203 -9.65 -13.50 -3.77
C VAL A 203 -9.27 -12.07 -3.41
N ALA A 204 -7.96 -11.75 -3.34
CA ALA A 204 -7.49 -10.39 -3.08
C ALA A 204 -7.96 -9.42 -4.16
N ARG A 205 -7.88 -9.81 -5.43
CA ARG A 205 -8.40 -9.04 -6.58
C ARG A 205 -9.92 -8.83 -6.46
N LYS A 206 -10.66 -9.91 -6.21
CA LYS A 206 -12.12 -9.85 -6.03
C LYS A 206 -12.50 -8.93 -4.88
N ASN A 207 -11.75 -8.95 -3.78
CA ASN A 207 -11.98 -8.04 -2.66
C ASN A 207 -11.73 -6.56 -3.07
N ALA A 208 -10.70 -6.27 -3.85
CA ALA A 208 -10.46 -4.91 -4.33
C ALA A 208 -11.61 -4.41 -5.22
N GLU A 209 -12.10 -5.25 -6.14
CA GLU A 209 -13.26 -4.95 -7.00
C GLU A 209 -14.53 -4.68 -6.18
N LEU A 210 -14.85 -5.59 -5.22
CA LEU A 210 -16.04 -5.43 -4.36
C LEU A 210 -15.92 -4.19 -3.47
N THR A 211 -14.72 -3.89 -2.97
CA THR A 211 -14.50 -2.71 -2.12
C THR A 211 -14.71 -1.41 -2.92
N VAL A 212 -14.34 -1.35 -4.19
CA VAL A 212 -14.68 -0.22 -5.07
C VAL A 212 -16.21 -0.03 -5.14
N GLY A 213 -16.96 -1.11 -5.31
CA GLY A 213 -18.42 -1.09 -5.26
C GLY A 213 -18.95 -0.60 -3.91
N ASN A 214 -18.40 -1.13 -2.82
CA ASN A 214 -18.79 -0.76 -1.46
C ASN A 214 -18.52 0.73 -1.14
N VAL A 215 -17.42 1.31 -1.66
CA VAL A 215 -17.16 2.75 -1.52
C VAL A 215 -18.26 3.57 -2.17
N ARG A 216 -18.67 3.20 -3.39
CA ARG A 216 -19.76 3.90 -4.12
C ARG A 216 -21.11 3.75 -3.43
N GLU A 217 -21.40 2.56 -2.94
CA GLU A 217 -22.69 2.24 -2.31
C GLU A 217 -22.82 2.89 -0.92
N GLN A 218 -21.75 2.85 -0.11
CA GLN A 218 -21.79 3.25 1.29
C GLN A 218 -21.41 4.72 1.52
N SER A 219 -20.82 5.41 0.52
CA SER A 219 -20.51 6.83 0.59
C SER A 219 -21.18 7.59 -0.54
N LYS A 220 -22.37 8.13 -0.23
CA LYS A 220 -23.05 9.04 -1.17
C LYS A 220 -22.19 10.25 -1.54
N VAL A 221 -21.38 10.74 -0.61
CA VAL A 221 -20.47 11.88 -0.83
C VAL A 221 -19.47 11.57 -1.96
N MET A 222 -18.80 10.42 -1.92
CA MET A 222 -17.83 10.04 -2.95
C MET A 222 -18.52 9.64 -4.26
N ALA A 223 -19.70 9.00 -4.19
CA ALA A 223 -20.47 8.67 -5.38
C ALA A 223 -20.93 9.94 -6.15
N ASP A 224 -21.41 10.95 -5.44
CA ASP A 224 -21.82 12.23 -6.04
C ASP A 224 -20.62 12.97 -6.68
N LEU A 225 -19.43 12.94 -6.02
CA LEU A 225 -18.21 13.52 -6.58
C LEU A 225 -17.77 12.80 -7.85
N GLU A 226 -17.85 11.46 -7.89
CA GLU A 226 -17.51 10.66 -9.07
C GLU A 226 -18.49 10.93 -10.21
N GLN A 227 -19.79 10.97 -9.93
CA GLN A 227 -20.82 11.31 -10.92
C GLN A 227 -20.63 12.72 -11.51
N ALA A 228 -20.15 13.66 -10.70
CA ALA A 228 -19.82 15.02 -11.14
C ALA A 228 -18.49 15.13 -11.91
N GLY A 229 -17.77 14.03 -12.14
CA GLY A 229 -16.46 14.01 -12.79
C GLY A 229 -15.32 14.64 -11.97
N ARG A 230 -15.53 14.86 -10.68
CA ARG A 230 -14.58 15.48 -9.76
C ARG A 230 -13.73 14.46 -8.99
N LEU A 231 -14.14 13.20 -9.00
CA LEU A 231 -13.48 12.08 -8.37
C LEU A 231 -13.42 10.91 -9.34
N ARG A 232 -12.37 10.12 -9.26
CA ARG A 232 -12.29 8.80 -9.87
C ARG A 232 -12.00 7.76 -8.81
N ILE A 233 -12.77 6.67 -8.78
CA ILE A 233 -12.59 5.55 -7.86
C ILE A 233 -12.17 4.34 -8.68
N VAL A 234 -10.99 3.80 -8.41
CA VAL A 234 -10.41 2.67 -9.15
C VAL A 234 -9.94 1.58 -8.20
N GLY A 235 -10.04 0.33 -8.64
CA GLY A 235 -9.36 -0.79 -8.02
C GLY A 235 -7.93 -0.90 -8.54
N ALA A 236 -7.05 -1.54 -7.76
CA ALA A 236 -5.71 -1.89 -8.19
C ALA A 236 -5.22 -3.17 -7.52
N MET A 237 -4.30 -3.88 -8.18
CA MET A 237 -3.57 -5.01 -7.60
C MET A 237 -2.07 -4.75 -7.70
N TYR A 238 -1.43 -4.77 -6.55
CA TYR A 238 0.02 -4.66 -6.41
C TYR A 238 0.65 -6.05 -6.33
N ASP A 239 1.55 -6.34 -7.23
CA ASP A 239 2.37 -7.56 -7.18
C ASP A 239 3.64 -7.29 -6.37
N VAL A 240 3.73 -7.91 -5.20
CA VAL A 240 4.85 -7.73 -4.27
C VAL A 240 6.17 -8.29 -4.79
N SER A 241 6.16 -9.13 -5.82
CA SER A 241 7.36 -9.74 -6.40
C SER A 241 7.98 -8.89 -7.50
N SER A 242 7.16 -8.27 -8.34
CA SER A 242 7.59 -7.47 -9.50
C SER A 242 7.54 -5.97 -9.27
N GLY A 243 6.86 -5.53 -8.22
CA GLY A 243 6.61 -4.11 -7.97
C GLY A 243 5.50 -3.50 -8.85
N ALA A 244 4.85 -4.29 -9.69
CA ALA A 244 3.83 -3.80 -10.62
C ALA A 244 2.51 -3.52 -9.91
N VAL A 245 1.88 -2.40 -10.25
CA VAL A 245 0.49 -2.10 -9.90
C VAL A 245 -0.36 -2.13 -11.16
N GLU A 246 -1.26 -3.10 -11.23
CA GLU A 246 -2.29 -3.20 -12.26
C GLU A 246 -3.53 -2.45 -11.79
N PHE A 247 -4.00 -1.47 -12.58
CA PHE A 247 -5.25 -0.78 -12.30
C PHE A 247 -6.41 -1.55 -12.93
N LEU A 248 -7.42 -1.85 -12.10
CA LEU A 248 -8.61 -2.60 -12.50
C LEU A 248 -9.62 -1.61 -13.11
N THR A 249 -10.25 -2.00 -14.20
CA THR A 249 -11.28 -1.22 -14.93
C THR A 249 -12.67 -1.46 -14.36
#